data_59e2b7ab89a017794fbb87e571db8ba3
#
_entry.id   59e2b7ab89a017794fbb87e571db8ba3
#
_cell.length_a   1.000
_cell.length_b   1.000
_cell.length_c   1.000
_cell.angle_alpha   90.00
_cell.angle_beta   90.00
_cell.angle_gamma   90.00
#
_symmetry.space_group_name_H-M   'P 1'
#
loop_
_entity.id
_entity.type
_entity.pdbx_description
1 polymer ?
#
loop_
_entity_poly.entity_id
_entity_poly.type
_entity_poly.pdbx_seq_one_letter_code
_entity_poly.pdbx_strand_id
1 'polypeptide(L)'
;MYKRQEKGLCQTEQKLPFTRQLELPELAFTAWTAVVEGQTEYLNTRAADPRRIEVRGAYGLVVTVHTQCKTEVITALADGGIEQQLRTLQGVRSVAVLDKLVTLEGELVFAKPPAAVLDITGNACVSEVKLLTGKAVVKGELRVQCAWRAEGDTALQSQAAALPFQQVIDLEGITEDCRCLCVAEPVGFTLSQAESTAAQLTANVMLHLLSLIHI
;
A
#
# COMPACT_ATOMS: atom_id res chain seq x y z
N MET A 1 -22.15 -43.71 -16.50
CA MET A 1 -20.68 -43.68 -16.40
C MET A 1 -20.22 -42.26 -16.73
N TYR A 2 -20.11 -41.42 -15.72
CA TYR A 2 -19.67 -40.04 -15.92
C TYR A 2 -18.15 -40.04 -16.12
N LYS A 3 -17.66 -39.72 -17.33
CA LYS A 3 -16.29 -39.37 -17.55
C LYS A 3 -16.05 -38.05 -16.81
N ARG A 4 -15.40 -38.08 -15.65
CA ARG A 4 -14.74 -36.93 -15.10
C ARG A 4 -13.75 -36.46 -16.17
N GLN A 5 -14.08 -35.39 -16.87
CA GLN A 5 -13.05 -34.60 -17.55
C GLN A 5 -12.18 -34.08 -16.42
N GLU A 6 -10.95 -34.50 -16.39
CA GLU A 6 -9.89 -33.89 -15.58
C GLU A 6 -9.66 -32.47 -16.11
N LYS A 7 -10.56 -31.58 -15.74
CA LYS A 7 -10.28 -30.15 -15.85
C LYS A 7 -9.25 -29.89 -14.78
N GLY A 8 -8.06 -29.58 -15.20
CA GLY A 8 -6.98 -29.17 -14.32
C GLY A 8 -7.38 -28.01 -13.43
N LEU A 9 -6.48 -27.51 -12.63
CA LEU A 9 -6.66 -26.36 -11.75
C LEU A 9 -7.24 -25.17 -12.53
N CYS A 10 -8.35 -24.61 -12.07
CA CYS A 10 -9.01 -23.46 -12.66
C CYS A 10 -8.91 -22.28 -11.68
N GLN A 11 -8.57 -21.12 -12.20
CA GLN A 11 -8.59 -19.87 -11.47
C GLN A 11 -9.77 -19.02 -11.93
N THR A 12 -10.37 -18.31 -11.01
CA THR A 12 -11.38 -17.28 -11.31
C THR A 12 -11.14 -16.09 -10.38
N GLU A 13 -11.28 -14.90 -10.92
CA GLU A 13 -11.20 -13.65 -10.19
C GLU A 13 -12.55 -12.94 -10.27
N GLN A 14 -13.02 -12.41 -9.15
CA GLN A 14 -14.22 -11.60 -9.09
C GLN A 14 -13.95 -10.35 -8.26
N LYS A 15 -14.15 -9.18 -8.86
CA LYS A 15 -14.06 -7.88 -8.18
C LYS A 15 -15.43 -7.49 -7.63
N LEU A 16 -15.48 -7.22 -6.33
CA LEU A 16 -16.69 -6.77 -5.64
C LEU A 16 -16.51 -5.30 -5.26
N PRO A 17 -17.07 -4.36 -6.03
CA PRO A 17 -16.99 -2.95 -5.66
C PRO A 17 -17.82 -2.69 -4.39
N PHE A 18 -17.32 -1.85 -3.52
CA PHE A 18 -18.05 -1.38 -2.34
C PHE A 18 -17.83 0.11 -2.13
N THR A 19 -18.80 0.74 -1.46
CA THR A 19 -18.71 2.13 -1.04
C THR A 19 -19.14 2.20 0.42
N ARG A 20 -18.41 2.94 1.24
CA ARG A 20 -18.76 3.24 2.62
C ARG A 20 -18.74 4.74 2.83
N GLN A 21 -19.76 5.24 3.49
CA GLN A 21 -19.83 6.63 3.93
C GLN A 21 -19.57 6.66 5.44
N LEU A 22 -18.66 7.52 5.86
CA LEU A 22 -18.33 7.76 7.26
C LEU A 22 -18.71 9.19 7.60
N GLU A 23 -19.40 9.37 8.71
CA GLU A 23 -19.69 10.69 9.26
C GLU A 23 -18.53 11.09 10.17
N LEU A 24 -17.94 12.25 9.89
CA LEU A 24 -16.93 12.84 10.76
C LEU A 24 -17.62 13.70 11.82
N PRO A 25 -17.09 13.73 13.06
CA PRO A 25 -17.61 14.65 14.07
C PRO A 25 -17.48 16.10 13.58
N GLU A 26 -18.42 16.95 13.97
CA GLU A 26 -18.38 18.39 13.70
C GLU A 26 -17.15 19.00 14.39
N LEU A 27 -16.06 19.14 13.65
CA LEU A 27 -14.83 19.79 14.09
C LEU A 27 -14.65 21.07 13.30
N ALA A 28 -14.37 22.17 13.97
CA ALA A 28 -13.96 23.42 13.33
C ALA A 28 -12.52 23.29 12.83
N PHE A 29 -12.34 22.82 11.61
CA PHE A 29 -11.01 22.69 10.98
C PHE A 29 -10.96 23.47 9.66
N THR A 30 -9.78 24.00 9.33
CA THR A 30 -9.55 24.81 8.13
C THR A 30 -9.16 23.97 6.92
N ALA A 31 -8.54 22.82 7.17
CA ALA A 31 -8.14 21.86 6.15
C ALA A 31 -8.09 20.45 6.77
N TRP A 32 -8.28 19.44 5.94
CA TRP A 32 -8.17 18.05 6.35
C TRP A 32 -7.58 17.18 5.25
N THR A 33 -6.98 16.07 5.64
CA THR A 33 -6.51 15.01 4.76
C THR A 33 -6.85 13.68 5.39
N ALA A 34 -7.29 12.72 4.60
CA ALA A 34 -7.60 11.36 5.05
C ALA A 34 -6.63 10.36 4.44
N VAL A 35 -6.16 9.44 5.27
CA VAL A 35 -5.44 8.23 4.86
C VAL A 35 -6.35 7.05 5.14
N VAL A 36 -6.55 6.20 4.15
CA VAL A 36 -7.42 5.01 4.25
C VAL A 36 -6.57 3.77 4.09
N GLU A 37 -6.59 2.91 5.09
CA GLU A 37 -5.92 1.62 5.08
C GLU A 37 -6.97 0.52 5.17
N GLY A 38 -6.80 -0.54 4.38
CA GLY A 38 -7.72 -1.65 4.35
C GLY A 38 -7.02 -2.98 4.58
N GLN A 39 -7.66 -3.87 5.34
CA GLN A 39 -7.14 -5.22 5.52
C GLN A 39 -8.25 -6.26 5.55
N THR A 40 -7.92 -7.45 5.05
CA THR A 40 -8.81 -8.60 5.19
C THR A 40 -8.79 -9.09 6.64
N GLU A 41 -9.93 -9.04 7.32
CA GLU A 41 -10.08 -9.56 8.68
C GLU A 41 -10.21 -11.07 8.67
N TYR A 42 -11.06 -11.59 7.79
CA TYR A 42 -11.17 -13.02 7.54
C TYR A 42 -11.73 -13.30 6.15
N LEU A 43 -11.42 -14.46 5.63
CA LEU A 43 -11.96 -14.99 4.38
C LEU A 43 -12.21 -16.49 4.54
N ASN A 44 -13.46 -16.89 4.38
CA ASN A 44 -13.88 -18.29 4.43
C ASN A 44 -14.44 -18.71 3.07
N THR A 45 -14.01 -19.86 2.59
CA THR A 45 -14.48 -20.44 1.34
C THR A 45 -15.11 -21.81 1.59
N ARG A 46 -16.24 -22.10 0.95
CA ARG A 46 -16.93 -23.36 1.03
C ARG A 46 -17.44 -23.76 -0.35
N ALA A 47 -17.19 -25.02 -0.75
CA ALA A 47 -17.86 -25.60 -1.89
C ALA A 47 -19.30 -25.98 -1.48
N ALA A 48 -20.28 -25.27 -2.01
CA ALA A 48 -21.70 -25.55 -1.75
C ALA A 48 -22.18 -26.72 -2.62
N ASP A 49 -21.71 -26.81 -3.85
CA ASP A 49 -21.93 -27.90 -4.79
C ASP A 49 -20.75 -27.99 -5.79
N PRO A 50 -20.70 -29.00 -6.70
CA PRO A 50 -19.59 -29.15 -7.65
C PRO A 50 -19.34 -27.97 -8.61
N ARG A 51 -20.27 -27.01 -8.66
CA ARG A 51 -20.19 -25.83 -9.56
C ARG A 51 -20.29 -24.50 -8.83
N ARG A 52 -20.43 -24.53 -7.50
CA ARG A 52 -20.66 -23.33 -6.70
C ARG A 52 -19.73 -23.29 -5.51
N ILE A 53 -18.95 -22.24 -5.45
CA ILE A 53 -18.11 -21.86 -4.31
C ILE A 53 -18.76 -20.65 -3.64
N GLU A 54 -19.00 -20.74 -2.36
CA GLU A 54 -19.42 -19.62 -1.53
C GLU A 54 -18.18 -19.03 -0.86
N VAL A 55 -18.03 -17.72 -0.98
CA VAL A 55 -16.97 -16.96 -0.34
C VAL A 55 -17.62 -15.97 0.62
N ARG A 56 -17.19 -15.97 1.87
CA ARG A 56 -17.63 -15.04 2.91
C ARG A 56 -16.42 -14.44 3.58
N GLY A 57 -16.43 -13.14 3.78
CA GLY A 57 -15.32 -12.46 4.41
C GLY A 57 -15.73 -11.11 5.00
N ALA A 58 -14.83 -10.54 5.79
CA ALA A 58 -14.89 -9.15 6.23
C ALA A 58 -13.59 -8.44 5.83
N TYR A 59 -13.77 -7.22 5.38
CA TYR A 59 -12.69 -6.32 5.02
C TYR A 59 -12.79 -5.08 5.92
N GLY A 60 -11.81 -4.89 6.79
CA GLY A 60 -11.74 -3.76 7.70
C GLY A 60 -11.14 -2.54 7.02
N LEU A 61 -11.69 -1.37 7.30
CA LEU A 61 -11.15 -0.09 6.87
C LEU A 61 -10.77 0.73 8.08
N VAL A 62 -9.54 1.22 8.12
CA VAL A 62 -9.06 2.21 9.08
C VAL A 62 -8.91 3.53 8.34
N VAL A 63 -9.63 4.55 8.81
CA VAL A 63 -9.57 5.89 8.24
C VAL A 63 -8.95 6.83 9.26
N THR A 64 -7.76 7.33 8.96
CA THR A 64 -7.08 8.33 9.78
C THR A 64 -7.25 9.70 9.15
N VAL A 65 -7.88 10.62 9.87
CA VAL A 65 -8.12 11.98 9.38
C VAL A 65 -7.19 12.94 10.11
N HIS A 66 -6.34 13.61 9.34
CA HIS A 66 -5.47 14.69 9.83
C HIS A 66 -6.16 16.03 9.57
N THR A 67 -6.38 16.79 10.61
CA THR A 67 -7.04 18.10 10.54
C THR A 67 -6.08 19.21 10.96
N GLN A 68 -6.22 20.39 10.36
CA GLN A 68 -5.50 21.58 10.78
C GLN A 68 -6.48 22.48 11.55
N CYS A 69 -6.14 22.83 12.78
CA CYS A 69 -6.85 23.84 13.55
C CYS A 69 -5.95 25.04 13.85
N LYS A 70 -6.56 26.23 13.88
CA LYS A 70 -5.89 27.45 14.34
C LYS A 70 -6.25 27.67 15.78
N THR A 71 -5.23 27.83 16.62
CA THR A 71 -5.41 28.13 18.02
C THR A 71 -4.64 29.41 18.34
N GLU A 72 -5.32 30.35 18.95
CA GLU A 72 -4.67 31.55 19.46
C GLU A 72 -4.16 31.27 20.88
N VAL A 73 -2.91 31.61 21.13
CA VAL A 73 -2.26 31.46 22.42
C VAL A 73 -1.72 32.79 22.89
N ILE A 74 -1.83 33.05 24.19
CA ILE A 74 -1.21 34.24 24.81
C ILE A 74 0.29 33.96 24.92
N THR A 75 1.08 34.76 24.27
CA THR A 75 2.57 34.62 24.25
C THR A 75 3.26 35.54 25.24
N ALA A 76 2.60 36.64 25.61
CA ALA A 76 3.13 37.59 26.61
C ALA A 76 2.01 38.47 27.15
N LEU A 77 2.21 39.00 28.33
CA LEU A 77 1.38 40.03 28.94
C LEU A 77 2.10 41.39 28.88
N ALA A 78 1.37 42.44 28.55
CA ALA A 78 1.94 43.77 28.44
C ALA A 78 2.18 44.47 29.80
N ASP A 79 1.56 43.96 30.86
CA ASP A 79 1.66 44.53 32.22
C ASP A 79 2.87 43.95 32.96
N GLY A 80 3.81 44.78 33.34
CA GLY A 80 5.06 44.41 34.06
C GLY A 80 4.85 44.05 35.55
N GLY A 81 3.62 44.23 36.11
CA GLY A 81 3.32 43.93 37.50
C GLY A 81 2.82 42.49 37.78
N ILE A 82 2.74 41.63 36.73
CA ILE A 82 2.20 40.27 36.83
C ILE A 82 3.36 39.28 36.62
N GLU A 83 3.46 38.30 37.53
CA GLU A 83 4.36 37.16 37.37
C GLU A 83 3.87 36.26 36.28
N GLN A 84 4.71 35.91 35.33
CA GLN A 84 4.33 35.08 34.17
C GLN A 84 5.04 33.72 34.24
N GLN A 85 4.29 32.65 34.06
CA GLN A 85 4.82 31.29 33.84
C GLN A 85 4.59 30.89 32.37
N LEU A 86 5.66 30.87 31.60
CA LEU A 86 5.61 30.42 30.20
C LEU A 86 5.84 28.92 30.10
N ARG A 87 5.09 28.28 29.23
CA ARG A 87 5.26 26.86 28.86
C ARG A 87 5.46 26.75 27.36
N THR A 88 6.41 25.95 26.95
CA THR A 88 6.56 25.58 25.54
C THR A 88 5.52 24.53 25.18
N LEU A 89 4.72 24.81 24.16
CA LEU A 89 3.82 23.85 23.56
C LEU A 89 4.48 23.25 22.33
N GLN A 90 4.40 21.93 22.21
CA GLN A 90 4.84 21.23 21.02
C GLN A 90 3.62 20.79 20.22
N GLY A 91 3.62 21.09 18.94
CA GLY A 91 2.57 20.69 18.00
C GLY A 91 3.17 19.96 16.79
N VAL A 92 2.30 19.30 16.07
CA VAL A 92 2.65 18.63 14.81
C VAL A 92 1.73 19.17 13.72
N ARG A 93 2.30 19.53 12.59
CA ARG A 93 1.55 19.98 11.41
C ARG A 93 1.91 19.12 10.21
N SER A 94 0.90 18.68 9.46
CA SER A 94 1.14 18.08 8.14
C SER A 94 1.64 19.14 7.16
N VAL A 95 2.69 18.82 6.44
CA VAL A 95 3.31 19.70 5.44
C VAL A 95 2.90 19.26 4.04
N ALA A 96 3.02 17.97 3.75
CA ALA A 96 2.68 17.41 2.45
C ALA A 96 2.07 16.03 2.62
N VAL A 97 1.11 15.74 1.74
CA VAL A 97 0.53 14.40 1.55
C VAL A 97 0.53 14.14 0.06
N LEU A 98 1.04 12.99 -0.34
CA LEU A 98 1.15 12.63 -1.75
C LEU A 98 1.05 11.13 -1.92
N ASP A 99 0.27 10.73 -2.94
CA ASP A 99 0.23 9.37 -3.46
C ASP A 99 1.00 9.33 -4.79
N LYS A 100 1.96 8.41 -4.89
CA LYS A 100 2.80 8.24 -6.06
C LYS A 100 2.78 6.81 -6.55
N LEU A 101 2.25 6.61 -7.76
CA LEU A 101 2.34 5.32 -8.44
C LEU A 101 3.74 5.14 -9.03
N VAL A 102 4.34 3.99 -8.75
CA VAL A 102 5.65 3.58 -9.25
C VAL A 102 5.49 2.25 -9.98
N THR A 103 6.02 2.16 -11.18
CA THR A 103 6.08 0.92 -11.95
C THR A 103 7.48 0.32 -11.80
N LEU A 104 7.54 -0.93 -11.39
CA LEU A 104 8.76 -1.71 -11.25
C LEU A 104 8.77 -2.80 -12.30
N GLU A 105 9.91 -3.02 -12.89
CA GLU A 105 10.13 -4.08 -13.87
C GLU A 105 11.18 -5.06 -13.36
N GLY A 106 10.97 -6.33 -13.64
CA GLY A 106 11.88 -7.40 -13.26
C GLY A 106 11.59 -8.68 -14.02
N GLU A 107 12.29 -9.71 -13.67
CA GLU A 107 12.20 -11.01 -14.33
C GLU A 107 11.85 -12.11 -13.32
N LEU A 108 10.92 -12.99 -13.68
CA LEU A 108 10.65 -14.24 -12.97
C LEU A 108 11.27 -15.39 -13.78
N VAL A 109 12.20 -16.11 -13.14
CA VAL A 109 12.87 -17.26 -13.75
C VAL A 109 12.30 -18.54 -13.16
N PHE A 110 11.67 -19.34 -14.00
CA PHE A 110 11.04 -20.60 -13.63
C PHE A 110 12.00 -21.78 -13.85
N ALA A 111 11.91 -22.81 -13.02
CA ALA A 111 12.71 -24.02 -13.18
C ALA A 111 12.37 -24.82 -14.46
N LYS A 112 11.15 -24.67 -14.98
CA LYS A 112 10.63 -25.25 -16.21
C LYS A 112 9.69 -24.25 -16.87
N PRO A 113 9.39 -24.36 -18.17
CA PRO A 113 8.40 -23.49 -18.80
C PRO A 113 7.05 -23.57 -18.08
N PRO A 114 6.45 -22.42 -17.69
CA PRO A 114 5.16 -22.41 -17.02
C PRO A 114 4.04 -22.66 -18.03
N ALA A 115 3.25 -23.70 -17.79
CA ALA A 115 2.01 -23.95 -18.55
C ALA A 115 0.86 -23.04 -18.07
N ALA A 116 0.89 -22.64 -16.79
CA ALA A 116 -0.07 -21.71 -16.21
C ALA A 116 0.53 -21.00 -15.01
N VAL A 117 0.38 -19.69 -14.96
CA VAL A 117 0.56 -18.89 -13.77
C VAL A 117 -0.81 -18.72 -13.12
N LEU A 118 -0.89 -19.03 -11.84
CA LEU A 118 -2.15 -19.12 -11.11
C LEU A 118 -2.40 -17.91 -10.23
N ASP A 119 -1.33 -17.42 -9.60
CA ASP A 119 -1.43 -16.29 -8.70
C ASP A 119 -0.08 -15.57 -8.60
N ILE A 120 -0.15 -14.24 -8.45
CA ILE A 120 1.01 -13.40 -8.17
C ILE A 120 0.64 -12.49 -7.00
N THR A 121 1.36 -12.65 -5.91
CA THR A 121 1.22 -11.81 -4.72
C THR A 121 2.51 -11.06 -4.46
N GLY A 122 2.41 -9.96 -3.76
CA GLY A 122 3.59 -9.16 -3.39
C GLY A 122 3.42 -8.44 -2.08
N ASN A 123 4.56 -8.12 -1.47
CA ASN A 123 4.64 -7.26 -0.29
C ASN A 123 5.75 -6.24 -0.53
N ALA A 124 5.39 -4.96 -0.47
CA ALA A 124 6.33 -3.86 -0.62
C ALA A 124 6.73 -3.33 0.75
N CYS A 125 8.03 -3.21 0.98
CA CYS A 125 8.59 -2.67 2.22
C CYS A 125 9.45 -1.45 1.90
N VAL A 126 9.19 -0.34 2.57
CA VAL A 126 10.06 0.83 2.56
C VAL A 126 11.16 0.62 3.58
N SER A 127 12.42 0.69 3.15
CA SER A 127 13.59 0.50 4.00
C SER A 127 14.18 1.83 4.49
N GLU A 128 14.08 2.89 3.68
CA GLU A 128 14.64 4.20 3.98
C GLU A 128 13.79 5.30 3.36
N VAL A 129 13.55 6.36 4.12
CA VAL A 129 13.03 7.64 3.61
C VAL A 129 14.00 8.72 4.03
N LYS A 130 14.63 9.37 3.06
CA LYS A 130 15.52 10.50 3.28
C LYS A 130 14.87 11.77 2.76
N LEU A 131 14.73 12.77 3.62
CA LEU A 131 14.22 14.08 3.24
C LEU A 131 15.37 15.02 2.85
N LEU A 132 15.11 15.79 1.82
CA LEU A 132 15.91 16.89 1.33
C LEU A 132 14.96 18.08 1.15
N THR A 133 15.51 19.29 1.06
CA THR A 133 14.67 20.46 0.79
C THR A 133 13.90 20.30 -0.52
N GLY A 134 12.56 20.24 -0.42
CA GLY A 134 11.65 20.10 -1.55
C GLY A 134 11.53 18.66 -2.12
N LYS A 135 12.22 17.66 -1.55
CA LYS A 135 12.23 16.29 -2.11
C LYS A 135 12.31 15.22 -1.03
N ALA A 136 11.72 14.08 -1.31
CA ALA A 136 11.93 12.84 -0.55
C ALA A 136 12.58 11.78 -1.44
N VAL A 137 13.57 11.07 -0.91
CA VAL A 137 14.15 9.88 -1.52
C VAL A 137 13.64 8.68 -0.76
N VAL A 138 12.85 7.85 -1.42
CA VAL A 138 12.26 6.63 -0.85
C VAL A 138 12.97 5.42 -1.44
N LYS A 139 13.49 4.55 -0.58
CA LYS A 139 14.07 3.26 -0.98
C LYS A 139 13.28 2.13 -0.37
N GLY A 140 13.18 1.05 -1.10
CA GLY A 140 12.46 -0.13 -0.64
C GLY A 140 12.69 -1.33 -1.54
N GLU A 141 11.95 -2.37 -1.23
CA GLU A 141 11.96 -3.63 -1.96
C GLU A 141 10.53 -4.18 -2.08
N LEU A 142 10.15 -4.57 -3.27
CA LEU A 142 8.95 -5.35 -3.51
C LEU A 142 9.34 -6.83 -3.62
N ARG A 143 8.85 -7.64 -2.69
CA ARG A 143 8.97 -9.10 -2.72
C ARG A 143 7.74 -9.68 -3.38
N VAL A 144 7.95 -10.42 -4.45
CA VAL A 144 6.89 -11.04 -5.25
C VAL A 144 6.98 -12.55 -5.10
N GLN A 145 5.82 -13.18 -4.95
CA GLN A 145 5.68 -14.63 -4.97
C GLN A 145 4.68 -15.02 -6.04
N CYS A 146 5.09 -15.93 -6.91
CA CYS A 146 4.30 -16.42 -8.03
C CYS A 146 3.99 -17.90 -7.81
N ALA A 147 2.71 -18.27 -7.84
CA ALA A 147 2.25 -19.65 -7.86
C ALA A 147 2.00 -20.08 -9.30
N TRP A 148 2.64 -21.17 -9.73
CA TRP A 148 2.61 -21.60 -11.11
C TRP A 148 2.64 -23.12 -11.25
N ARG A 149 2.37 -23.62 -12.46
CA ARG A 149 2.39 -25.04 -12.80
C ARG A 149 3.18 -25.24 -14.09
N ALA A 150 4.08 -26.23 -14.10
CA ALA A 150 4.80 -26.63 -15.30
C ALA A 150 3.92 -27.44 -16.27
N GLU A 151 4.33 -27.50 -17.52
CA GLU A 151 3.67 -28.33 -18.50
C GLU A 151 3.82 -29.83 -18.16
N GLY A 152 2.71 -30.58 -18.23
CA GLY A 152 2.69 -31.99 -17.89
C GLY A 152 2.78 -32.30 -16.39
N ASP A 153 2.91 -31.31 -15.53
CA ASP A 153 2.96 -31.46 -14.07
C ASP A 153 1.61 -31.11 -13.44
N THR A 154 1.21 -31.85 -12.40
CA THR A 154 0.01 -31.58 -11.60
C THR A 154 0.33 -30.83 -10.33
N ALA A 155 1.62 -30.75 -9.94
CA ALA A 155 2.06 -30.11 -8.73
C ALA A 155 2.11 -28.58 -8.89
N LEU A 156 1.63 -27.87 -7.87
CA LEU A 156 1.79 -26.43 -7.75
C LEU A 156 3.23 -26.12 -7.31
N GLN A 157 3.85 -25.20 -8.01
CA GLN A 157 5.19 -24.71 -7.69
C GLN A 157 5.13 -23.23 -7.30
N SER A 158 6.13 -22.76 -6.59
CA SER A 158 6.26 -21.35 -6.19
C SER A 158 7.60 -20.81 -6.66
N GLN A 159 7.58 -19.59 -7.17
CA GLN A 159 8.77 -18.82 -7.54
C GLN A 159 8.69 -17.45 -6.87
N ALA A 160 9.84 -16.99 -6.34
CA ALA A 160 9.94 -15.68 -5.73
C ALA A 160 10.92 -14.79 -6.50
N ALA A 161 10.66 -13.47 -6.46
CA ALA A 161 11.57 -12.44 -6.93
C ALA A 161 11.57 -11.25 -5.96
N ALA A 162 12.66 -10.51 -5.94
CA ALA A 162 12.81 -9.27 -5.19
C ALA A 162 13.14 -8.14 -6.16
N LEU A 163 12.35 -7.07 -6.13
CA LEU A 163 12.50 -5.89 -6.96
C LEU A 163 12.85 -4.70 -6.07
N PRO A 164 14.12 -4.33 -5.96
CA PRO A 164 14.51 -3.14 -5.24
C PRO A 164 14.04 -1.89 -5.99
N PHE A 165 13.64 -0.86 -5.27
CA PHE A 165 13.29 0.42 -5.85
C PHE A 165 13.91 1.58 -5.09
N GLN A 166 14.18 2.65 -5.84
CA GLN A 166 14.54 3.96 -5.32
C GLN A 166 13.82 5.02 -6.12
N GLN A 167 13.06 5.87 -5.42
CA GLN A 167 12.29 6.94 -6.02
C GLN A 167 12.65 8.28 -5.42
N VAL A 168 12.80 9.29 -6.27
CA VAL A 168 12.90 10.68 -5.88
C VAL A 168 11.56 11.34 -6.13
N ILE A 169 10.98 11.92 -5.10
CA ILE A 169 9.63 12.46 -5.11
C ILE A 169 9.69 13.92 -4.71
N ASP A 170 9.17 14.81 -5.58
CA ASP A 170 9.08 16.23 -5.28
C ASP A 170 7.94 16.44 -4.28
N LEU A 171 8.23 17.11 -3.16
CA LEU A 171 7.30 17.43 -2.09
C LEU A 171 7.48 18.88 -1.69
N GLU A 172 6.55 19.75 -2.05
CA GLU A 172 6.62 21.15 -1.73
C GLU A 172 6.57 21.42 -0.21
N GLY A 173 7.38 22.37 0.25
CA GLY A 173 7.36 22.84 1.64
C GLY A 173 8.06 21.94 2.63
N ILE A 174 8.63 20.80 2.24
CA ILE A 174 9.41 19.96 3.15
C ILE A 174 10.84 20.46 3.30
N THR A 175 11.38 20.22 4.49
CA THR A 175 12.77 20.45 4.85
C THR A 175 13.34 19.18 5.50
N GLU A 176 14.64 19.18 5.77
CA GLU A 176 15.32 18.06 6.42
C GLU A 176 14.84 17.82 7.87
N ASP A 177 14.27 18.85 8.51
CA ASP A 177 13.70 18.77 9.87
C ASP A 177 12.31 18.12 9.91
N CYS A 178 11.69 17.90 8.76
CA CYS A 178 10.41 17.20 8.68
C CYS A 178 10.58 15.70 8.96
N ARG A 179 9.51 15.06 9.41
CA ARG A 179 9.39 13.60 9.43
C ARG A 179 8.46 13.16 8.29
N CYS A 180 8.80 12.09 7.62
CA CYS A 180 7.97 11.51 6.59
C CYS A 180 7.65 10.06 6.92
N LEU A 181 6.36 9.75 6.93
CA LEU A 181 5.86 8.39 6.92
C LEU A 181 5.60 8.02 5.47
N CYS A 182 6.08 6.86 5.07
CA CYS A 182 5.86 6.34 3.74
C CYS A 182 5.44 4.87 3.84
N VAL A 183 4.28 4.56 3.26
CA VAL A 183 3.77 3.20 3.12
C VAL A 183 3.78 2.85 1.64
N ALA A 184 4.19 1.62 1.32
CA ALA A 184 4.19 1.10 -0.03
C ALA A 184 3.18 -0.03 -0.16
N GLU A 185 2.27 0.08 -1.12
CA GLU A 185 1.21 -0.91 -1.37
C GLU A 185 1.30 -1.42 -2.81
N PRO A 186 1.42 -2.75 -3.04
CA PRO A 186 1.32 -3.32 -4.38
C PRO A 186 -0.11 -3.22 -4.89
N VAL A 187 -0.30 -2.59 -6.06
CA VAL A 187 -1.64 -2.35 -6.65
C VAL A 187 -1.95 -3.31 -7.79
N GLY A 188 -0.95 -3.92 -8.40
CA GLY A 188 -1.16 -4.85 -9.49
C GLY A 188 0.12 -5.43 -10.06
N PHE A 189 -0.04 -6.60 -10.67
CA PHE A 189 1.04 -7.34 -11.32
C PHE A 189 0.62 -7.71 -12.73
N THR A 190 1.55 -7.62 -13.65
CA THR A 190 1.40 -8.10 -15.03
C THR A 190 2.61 -8.93 -15.39
N LEU A 191 2.36 -10.10 -15.94
CA LEU A 191 3.41 -10.99 -16.42
C LEU A 191 3.27 -11.11 -17.94
N SER A 192 4.38 -10.93 -18.67
CA SER A 192 4.41 -11.25 -20.10
C SER A 192 4.27 -12.75 -20.31
N GLN A 193 3.76 -13.17 -21.48
CA GLN A 193 3.74 -14.58 -21.81
C GLN A 193 5.17 -15.12 -21.82
N ALA A 194 5.41 -16.15 -20.99
CA ALA A 194 6.70 -16.84 -20.96
C ALA A 194 6.74 -17.86 -22.11
N GLU A 195 7.45 -17.56 -23.16
CA GLU A 195 7.77 -18.54 -24.22
C GLU A 195 8.93 -19.47 -23.80
N SER A 196 9.56 -19.16 -22.67
CA SER A 196 10.71 -19.87 -22.10
C SER A 196 10.57 -20.00 -20.59
N THR A 197 11.65 -20.33 -19.91
CA THR A 197 11.72 -20.37 -18.44
C THR A 197 11.80 -18.98 -17.78
N ALA A 198 11.77 -17.89 -18.54
CA ALA A 198 11.81 -16.53 -18.03
C ALA A 198 10.61 -15.73 -18.52
N ALA A 199 10.02 -14.93 -17.63
CA ALA A 199 8.93 -14.02 -17.95
C ALA A 199 9.19 -12.64 -17.36
N GLN A 200 8.90 -11.61 -18.15
CA GLN A 200 8.99 -10.23 -17.69
C GLN A 200 7.84 -9.91 -16.73
N LEU A 201 8.18 -9.48 -15.53
CA LEU A 201 7.24 -9.04 -14.50
C LEU A 201 7.20 -7.51 -14.48
N THR A 202 6.00 -6.96 -14.56
CA THR A 202 5.72 -5.55 -14.30
C THR A 202 4.83 -5.46 -13.06
N ALA A 203 5.25 -4.70 -12.07
CA ALA A 203 4.53 -4.49 -10.83
C ALA A 203 4.26 -3.01 -10.60
N ASN A 204 3.03 -2.66 -10.25
CA ASN A 204 2.66 -1.32 -9.85
C ASN A 204 2.59 -1.23 -8.33
N VAL A 205 3.30 -0.26 -7.76
CA VAL A 205 3.35 0.00 -6.32
C VAL A 205 2.90 1.44 -6.07
N MET A 206 1.93 1.62 -5.19
CA MET A 206 1.51 2.92 -4.71
C MET A 206 2.34 3.28 -3.47
N LEU A 207 2.98 4.44 -3.49
CA LEU A 207 3.67 5.03 -2.34
C LEU A 207 2.78 6.11 -1.76
N HIS A 208 2.37 5.95 -0.50
CA HIS A 208 1.62 6.92 0.28
C HIS A 208 2.57 7.67 1.21
N LEU A 209 2.73 8.97 1.00
CA LEU A 209 3.64 9.81 1.78
C LEU A 209 2.85 10.81 2.61
N LEU A 210 3.17 10.88 3.90
CA LEU A 210 2.70 11.90 4.84
C LEU A 210 3.91 12.56 5.49
N SER A 211 4.13 13.84 5.21
CA SER A 211 5.20 14.62 5.83
C SER A 211 4.65 15.50 6.95
N LEU A 212 5.32 15.46 8.08
CA LEU A 212 4.97 16.16 9.32
C LEU A 212 6.14 17.01 9.78
N ILE A 213 5.86 18.22 10.30
CA ILE A 213 6.83 19.06 10.99
C ILE A 213 6.41 19.29 12.43
N HIS A 214 7.38 19.25 13.34
CA HIS A 214 7.20 19.67 14.73
C HIS A 214 7.33 21.18 14.86
N ILE A 215 6.39 21.81 15.49
CA ILE A 215 6.35 23.24 15.81
C ILE A 215 6.24 23.48 17.30
#